data_db7bbfbd22dff5834f00758c06a2fd93
#
_entry.id   db7bbfbd22dff5834f00758c06a2fd93
#
_cell.length_a   1.000
_cell.length_b   1.000
_cell.length_c   1.000
_cell.angle_alpha   90.00
_cell.angle_beta   90.00
_cell.angle_gamma   90.00
#
_symmetry.space_group_name_H-M   'P 1'
#
loop_
_entity.id
_entity.type
_entity.pdbx_description
1 polymer ?
#
loop_
_entity_poly.entity_id
_entity_poly.type
_entity_poly.pdbx_seq_one_letter_code
_entity_poly.pdbx_strand_id
1 'polypeptide(L)'
;MNYIFLDIDGVLNNKNHYHKMHKKYGGRFCCENMPFNPRSLKNLKWIIERTGGKNKTKIVLSSSWRMSNNCMIVLKARLAEYGIKQELVTPQINGERGLEIKTWLDDNATVDDSYVIIDDEIKDISTYFLKNYIVHTNWTKGLTYFKAKEAIDKMYKQKRN
;
A
#
# COMPACT_ATOMS: atom_id res chain seq x y z
N MET A 1 4.51 6.32 -15.78
CA MET A 1 3.70 5.37 -14.96
C MET A 1 3.28 6.03 -13.66
N ASN A 2 2.43 5.34 -12.85
CA ASN A 2 2.12 5.72 -11.47
C ASN A 2 2.48 4.55 -10.57
N TYR A 3 3.14 4.82 -9.45
CA TYR A 3 3.55 3.79 -8.50
C TYR A 3 2.90 4.02 -7.14
N ILE A 4 2.34 2.97 -6.56
CA ILE A 4 1.83 2.96 -5.20
C ILE A 4 2.75 2.06 -4.38
N PHE A 5 3.64 2.64 -3.58
CA PHE A 5 4.38 1.90 -2.57
C PHE A 5 3.43 1.62 -1.42
N LEU A 6 3.17 0.34 -1.18
CA LEU A 6 2.08 -0.10 -0.33
C LEU A 6 2.59 -0.93 0.83
N ASP A 7 2.32 -0.47 2.04
CA ASP A 7 2.35 -1.33 3.21
C ASP A 7 0.98 -2.02 3.42
N ILE A 8 0.97 -3.09 4.21
CA ILE A 8 -0.21 -3.92 4.45
C ILE A 8 -0.77 -3.69 5.85
N ASP A 9 0.08 -3.87 6.88
CA ASP A 9 -0.33 -3.72 8.27
C ASP A 9 -0.54 -2.22 8.57
N GLY A 10 -1.65 -1.86 9.21
CA GLY A 10 -2.00 -0.46 9.39
C GLY A 10 -2.49 0.27 8.12
N VAL A 11 -2.56 -0.40 6.97
CA VAL A 11 -3.08 0.12 5.70
C VAL A 11 -4.29 -0.67 5.23
N LEU A 12 -4.10 -1.91 4.77
CA LEU A 12 -5.20 -2.77 4.27
C LEU A 12 -5.87 -3.55 5.37
N ASN A 13 -5.13 -3.98 6.39
CA ASN A 13 -5.67 -4.43 7.66
C ASN A 13 -5.50 -3.32 8.71
N ASN A 14 -6.32 -3.33 9.75
CA ASN A 14 -6.23 -2.35 10.81
C ASN A 14 -6.84 -2.88 12.10
N LYS A 15 -6.43 -2.28 13.23
CA LYS A 15 -6.82 -2.71 14.57
C LYS A 15 -8.34 -2.80 14.76
N ASN A 16 -9.09 -1.81 14.29
CA ASN A 16 -10.54 -1.80 14.46
C ASN A 16 -11.22 -2.98 13.73
N HIS A 17 -10.76 -3.28 12.52
CA HIS A 17 -11.28 -4.39 11.74
C HIS A 17 -10.85 -5.73 12.36
N TYR A 18 -9.59 -5.86 12.77
CA TYR A 18 -9.07 -7.02 13.48
C TYR A 18 -9.91 -7.35 14.70
N HIS A 19 -10.16 -6.39 15.59
CA HIS A 19 -10.98 -6.60 16.80
C HIS A 19 -12.41 -6.99 16.47
N LYS A 20 -13.02 -6.38 15.45
CA LYS A 20 -14.36 -6.74 14.99
C LYS A 20 -14.42 -8.20 14.53
N MET A 21 -13.44 -8.64 13.75
CA MET A 21 -13.39 -10.01 13.23
C MET A 21 -13.06 -11.03 14.34
N HIS A 22 -12.14 -10.68 15.25
CA HIS A 22 -11.83 -11.48 16.42
C HIS A 22 -13.06 -11.68 17.32
N LYS A 23 -13.83 -10.63 17.57
CA LYS A 23 -15.09 -10.72 18.32
C LYS A 23 -16.13 -11.62 17.64
N LYS A 24 -16.17 -11.59 16.29
CA LYS A 24 -17.18 -12.35 15.52
C LYS A 24 -16.84 -13.83 15.36
N TYR A 25 -15.57 -14.15 15.13
CA TYR A 25 -15.14 -15.52 14.76
C TYR A 25 -14.23 -16.19 15.79
N GLY A 26 -13.71 -15.43 16.75
CA GLY A 26 -12.69 -15.90 17.69
C GLY A 26 -11.33 -16.14 17.02
N GLY A 27 -10.37 -16.69 17.81
CA GLY A 27 -9.08 -17.12 17.30
C GLY A 27 -8.06 -16.01 17.14
N ARG A 28 -6.84 -16.41 16.74
CA ARG A 28 -5.76 -15.52 16.37
C ARG A 28 -5.65 -15.44 14.85
N PHE A 29 -5.41 -14.26 14.33
CA PHE A 29 -5.13 -14.06 12.92
C PHE A 29 -3.63 -13.96 12.69
N CYS A 30 -3.16 -14.67 11.67
CA CYS A 30 -1.82 -14.56 11.11
C CYS A 30 -1.96 -14.11 9.63
N CYS A 31 -0.86 -13.97 8.92
CA CYS A 31 -0.94 -13.54 7.51
C CYS A 31 -1.81 -14.47 6.65
N GLU A 32 -1.84 -15.77 6.93
CA GLU A 32 -2.59 -16.76 6.16
C GLU A 32 -4.11 -16.60 6.24
N ASN A 33 -4.61 -16.07 7.35
CA ASN A 33 -6.04 -15.87 7.58
C ASN A 33 -6.41 -14.43 7.97
N MET A 34 -5.51 -13.46 7.73
CA MET A 34 -5.71 -12.08 8.10
C MET A 34 -6.96 -11.50 7.43
N PRO A 35 -7.89 -10.94 8.23
CA PRO A 35 -9.08 -10.31 7.69
C PRO A 35 -8.75 -8.90 7.21
N PHE A 36 -8.48 -8.74 5.92
CA PHE A 36 -8.34 -7.41 5.34
C PHE A 36 -9.63 -6.59 5.45
N ASN A 37 -9.47 -5.30 5.70
CA ASN A 37 -10.61 -4.40 5.79
C ASN A 37 -11.21 -4.15 4.40
N PRO A 38 -12.48 -4.54 4.14
CA PRO A 38 -13.11 -4.36 2.85
C PRO A 38 -13.14 -2.91 2.38
N ARG A 39 -13.22 -1.95 3.31
CA ARG A 39 -13.21 -0.52 2.98
C ARG A 39 -11.82 -0.09 2.50
N SER A 40 -10.75 -0.55 3.16
CA SER A 40 -9.37 -0.25 2.72
C SER A 40 -9.07 -0.83 1.35
N LEU A 41 -9.53 -2.05 1.05
CA LEU A 41 -9.39 -2.67 -0.29
C LEU A 41 -10.16 -1.90 -1.38
N LYS A 42 -11.40 -1.48 -1.09
CA LYS A 42 -12.17 -0.62 -2.02
C LYS A 42 -11.49 0.73 -2.26
N ASN A 43 -10.92 1.31 -1.22
CA ASN A 43 -10.19 2.57 -1.30
C ASN A 43 -8.90 2.43 -2.12
N LEU A 44 -8.15 1.32 -1.97
CA LEU A 44 -6.99 1.03 -2.82
C LEU A 44 -7.40 0.88 -4.29
N LYS A 45 -8.46 0.11 -4.57
CA LYS A 45 -9.00 -0.01 -5.92
C LYS A 45 -9.36 1.35 -6.50
N TRP A 46 -10.02 2.20 -5.72
CA TRP A 46 -10.39 3.55 -6.15
C TRP A 46 -9.15 4.42 -6.48
N ILE A 47 -8.06 4.34 -5.70
CA ILE A 47 -6.81 5.03 -6.05
C ILE A 47 -6.33 4.55 -7.43
N ILE A 48 -6.23 3.24 -7.65
CA ILE A 48 -5.75 2.65 -8.90
C ILE A 48 -6.59 3.14 -10.09
N GLU A 49 -7.92 3.08 -9.97
CA GLU A 49 -8.84 3.51 -11.03
C GLU A 49 -8.67 5.00 -11.36
N ARG A 50 -8.53 5.85 -10.34
CA ARG A 50 -8.40 7.30 -10.50
C ARG A 50 -7.03 7.73 -11.01
N THR A 51 -6.00 6.92 -10.82
CA THR A 51 -4.63 7.24 -11.25
C THR A 51 -4.24 6.59 -12.58
N GLY A 52 -5.22 6.08 -13.33
CA GLY A 52 -5.02 5.59 -14.70
C GLY A 52 -5.27 4.09 -14.89
N GLY A 53 -5.82 3.42 -13.87
CA GLY A 53 -6.17 2.00 -13.92
C GLY A 53 -4.95 1.07 -13.95
N LYS A 54 -5.22 -0.23 -14.11
CA LYS A 54 -4.20 -1.30 -14.06
C LYS A 54 -3.06 -1.16 -15.09
N ASN A 55 -3.30 -0.44 -16.18
CA ASN A 55 -2.33 -0.29 -17.27
C ASN A 55 -1.33 0.86 -17.00
N LYS A 56 -1.69 1.81 -16.15
CA LYS A 56 -0.86 2.99 -15.82
C LYS A 56 -0.45 3.07 -14.37
N THR A 57 -1.02 2.25 -13.48
CA THR A 57 -0.73 2.25 -12.05
C THR A 57 -0.27 0.88 -11.60
N LYS A 58 0.90 0.81 -10.99
CA LYS A 58 1.49 -0.41 -10.44
C LYS A 58 1.58 -0.32 -8.91
N ILE A 59 1.36 -1.45 -8.24
CA ILE A 59 1.62 -1.59 -6.81
C ILE A 59 3.05 -2.10 -6.62
N VAL A 60 3.82 -1.37 -5.84
CA VAL A 60 5.14 -1.78 -5.33
C VAL A 60 4.97 -2.11 -3.86
N LEU A 61 5.08 -3.38 -3.52
CA LEU A 61 4.85 -3.85 -2.16
C LEU A 61 6.07 -3.56 -1.27
N SER A 62 5.96 -2.59 -0.37
CA SER A 62 7.02 -2.22 0.57
C SER A 62 6.85 -2.85 1.96
N SER A 63 5.86 -3.71 2.14
CA SER A 63 5.55 -4.40 3.39
C SER A 63 6.45 -5.60 3.66
N SER A 64 6.67 -5.94 4.94
CA SER A 64 7.31 -7.19 5.36
C SER A 64 6.57 -8.46 4.90
N TRP A 65 5.32 -8.35 4.48
CA TRP A 65 4.55 -9.45 3.87
C TRP A 65 5.25 -10.09 2.68
N ARG A 66 6.06 -9.33 1.93
CA ARG A 66 6.87 -9.83 0.79
C ARG A 66 7.92 -10.88 1.18
N MET A 67 8.27 -10.96 2.46
CA MET A 67 9.26 -11.92 2.96
C MET A 67 8.71 -13.34 3.13
N SER A 68 7.39 -13.53 3.03
CA SER A 68 6.72 -14.83 3.18
C SER A 68 5.88 -15.16 1.96
N ASN A 69 6.17 -16.30 1.32
CA ASN A 69 5.40 -16.79 0.18
C ASN A 69 3.93 -17.01 0.54
N ASN A 70 3.63 -17.52 1.72
CA ASN A 70 2.25 -17.75 2.18
C ASN A 70 1.49 -16.41 2.29
N CYS A 71 2.11 -15.39 2.89
CA CYS A 71 1.52 -14.05 2.99
C CYS A 71 1.26 -13.46 1.60
N MET A 72 2.20 -13.64 0.65
CA MET A 72 2.05 -13.17 -0.73
C MET A 72 0.90 -13.85 -1.47
N ILE A 73 0.73 -15.15 -1.30
CA ILE A 73 -0.40 -15.91 -1.89
C ILE A 73 -1.72 -15.36 -1.37
N VAL A 74 -1.85 -15.20 -0.05
CA VAL A 74 -3.06 -14.66 0.57
C VAL A 74 -3.34 -13.23 0.13
N LEU A 75 -2.31 -12.37 0.12
CA LEU A 75 -2.45 -10.99 -0.33
C LEU A 75 -2.97 -10.92 -1.77
N LYS A 76 -2.37 -11.66 -2.70
CA LYS A 76 -2.80 -11.72 -4.12
C LYS A 76 -4.24 -12.19 -4.25
N ALA A 77 -4.63 -13.23 -3.50
CA ALA A 77 -6.00 -13.73 -3.51
C ALA A 77 -6.99 -12.68 -3.01
N ARG A 78 -6.68 -11.99 -1.90
CA ARG A 78 -7.53 -10.93 -1.34
C ARG A 78 -7.65 -9.71 -2.25
N LEU A 79 -6.57 -9.30 -2.90
CA LEU A 79 -6.62 -8.22 -3.89
C LEU A 79 -7.47 -8.61 -5.10
N ALA A 80 -7.36 -9.86 -5.57
CA ALA A 80 -8.13 -10.38 -6.69
C ALA A 80 -9.65 -10.40 -6.44
N GLU A 81 -10.09 -10.67 -5.20
CA GLU A 81 -11.51 -10.58 -4.79
C GLU A 81 -12.11 -9.19 -5.03
N TYR A 82 -11.28 -8.15 -5.02
CA TYR A 82 -11.66 -6.75 -5.29
C TYR A 82 -11.35 -6.31 -6.72
N GLY A 83 -10.97 -7.25 -7.59
CA GLY A 83 -10.63 -6.98 -8.99
C GLY A 83 -9.26 -6.32 -9.18
N ILE A 84 -8.38 -6.32 -8.16
CA ILE A 84 -7.00 -5.87 -8.24
C ILE A 84 -6.14 -7.08 -8.61
N LYS A 85 -5.95 -7.27 -9.93
CA LYS A 85 -5.26 -8.45 -10.52
C LYS A 85 -3.95 -8.05 -11.20
N GLN A 86 -3.20 -7.16 -10.62
CA GLN A 86 -1.90 -6.79 -11.14
C GLN A 86 -0.77 -7.56 -10.44
N GLU A 87 0.34 -7.69 -11.13
CA GLU A 87 1.54 -8.22 -10.53
C GLU A 87 2.03 -7.26 -9.43
N LEU A 88 2.41 -7.84 -8.29
CA LEU A 88 3.01 -7.08 -7.21
C LEU A 88 4.53 -7.10 -7.39
N VAL A 89 5.09 -5.94 -7.62
CA VAL A 89 6.53 -5.75 -7.65
C VAL A 89 7.02 -5.53 -6.22
N THR A 90 8.21 -6.00 -5.90
CA THR A 90 8.80 -5.82 -4.57
C THR A 90 10.20 -5.21 -4.69
N PRO A 91 10.55 -4.22 -3.84
CA PRO A 91 11.92 -3.73 -3.73
C PRO A 91 12.87 -4.82 -3.19
N GLN A 92 14.16 -4.64 -3.42
CA GLN A 92 15.18 -5.43 -2.71
C GLN A 92 15.12 -5.12 -1.21
N ILE A 93 15.38 -6.13 -0.38
CA ILE A 93 15.34 -6.00 1.07
C ILE A 93 16.74 -5.61 1.55
N ASN A 94 16.87 -4.47 2.23
CA ASN A 94 18.12 -4.02 2.84
C ASN A 94 17.96 -3.55 4.29
N GLY A 95 16.75 -3.64 4.85
CA GLY A 95 16.46 -3.35 6.26
C GLY A 95 15.92 -1.95 6.55
N GLU A 96 16.05 -0.99 5.63
CA GLU A 96 15.46 0.36 5.74
C GLU A 96 14.45 0.58 4.63
N ARG A 97 13.18 0.63 4.97
CA ARG A 97 12.07 0.76 4.00
C ARG A 97 12.20 2.01 3.13
N GLY A 98 12.58 3.13 3.71
CA GLY A 98 12.78 4.38 2.96
C GLY A 98 13.90 4.26 1.92
N LEU A 99 15.04 3.63 2.27
CA LEU A 99 16.12 3.38 1.36
C LEU A 99 15.73 2.39 0.26
N GLU A 100 15.01 1.32 0.62
CA GLU A 100 14.50 0.33 -0.34
C GLU A 100 13.61 0.96 -1.41
N ILE A 101 12.67 1.83 -0.99
CA ILE A 101 11.79 2.57 -1.90
C ILE A 101 12.59 3.50 -2.79
N LYS A 102 13.55 4.22 -2.21
CA LYS A 102 14.41 5.15 -2.95
C LYS A 102 15.22 4.43 -4.02
N THR A 103 15.93 3.36 -3.66
CA THR A 103 16.71 2.56 -4.60
C THR A 103 15.82 2.00 -5.72
N TRP A 104 14.63 1.50 -5.37
CA TRP A 104 13.71 1.00 -6.37
C TRP A 104 13.27 2.10 -7.36
N LEU A 105 12.99 3.31 -6.88
CA LEU A 105 12.63 4.45 -7.74
C LEU A 105 13.79 4.85 -8.64
N ASP A 106 15.01 4.92 -8.11
CA ASP A 106 16.20 5.27 -8.86
C ASP A 106 16.44 4.27 -10.03
N ASP A 107 16.14 2.98 -9.83
CA ASP A 107 16.34 1.93 -10.82
C ASP A 107 15.18 1.78 -11.83
N ASN A 108 13.95 2.16 -11.47
CA ASN A 108 12.75 1.76 -12.23
C ASN A 108 11.84 2.91 -12.67
N ALA A 109 11.99 4.11 -12.08
CA ALA A 109 11.13 5.25 -12.38
C ALA A 109 11.87 6.31 -13.21
N THR A 110 11.09 7.06 -13.96
CA THR A 110 11.56 8.23 -14.73
C THR A 110 10.99 9.53 -14.15
N VAL A 111 11.50 10.67 -14.61
CA VAL A 111 11.02 11.99 -14.17
C VAL A 111 9.55 12.24 -14.50
N ASP A 112 9.00 11.54 -15.49
CA ASP A 112 7.59 11.64 -15.89
C ASP A 112 6.65 10.77 -15.05
N ASP A 113 7.21 9.94 -14.17
CA ASP A 113 6.44 9.03 -13.34
C ASP A 113 6.00 9.70 -12.05
N SER A 114 4.81 9.34 -11.57
CA SER A 114 4.29 9.81 -10.30
C SER A 114 4.20 8.66 -9.30
N TYR A 115 4.42 8.95 -8.03
CA TYR A 115 4.33 7.92 -7.01
C TYR A 115 3.75 8.43 -5.69
N VAL A 116 3.27 7.50 -4.89
CA VAL A 116 2.83 7.75 -3.52
C VAL A 116 3.23 6.58 -2.63
N ILE A 117 3.63 6.88 -1.40
CA ILE A 117 3.98 5.91 -0.37
C ILE A 117 2.86 5.90 0.66
N ILE A 118 2.22 4.74 0.86
CA ILE A 118 1.10 4.58 1.80
C ILE A 118 1.54 3.63 2.90
N ASP A 119 1.74 4.17 4.09
CA ASP A 119 2.33 3.47 5.22
C ASP A 119 1.84 4.06 6.55
N ASP A 120 1.81 3.28 7.63
CA ASP A 120 1.50 3.76 8.98
C ASP A 120 2.75 3.99 9.84
N GLU A 121 3.90 3.45 9.41
CA GLU A 121 5.21 3.66 10.03
C GLU A 121 6.14 4.44 9.10
N ILE A 122 6.14 5.77 9.22
CA ILE A 122 6.84 6.65 8.27
C ILE A 122 8.17 7.22 8.77
N LYS A 123 8.68 6.74 9.91
CA LYS A 123 9.87 7.35 10.55
C LYS A 123 11.11 7.32 9.64
N ASP A 124 11.47 6.15 9.14
CA ASP A 124 12.60 5.96 8.22
C ASP A 124 12.28 6.50 6.82
N ILE A 125 11.05 6.31 6.33
CA ILE A 125 10.58 6.84 5.05
C ILE A 125 10.75 8.36 4.97
N SER A 126 10.43 9.07 6.06
CA SER A 126 10.53 10.53 6.14
C SER A 126 11.98 11.07 6.08
N THR A 127 12.97 10.19 6.24
CA THR A 127 14.39 10.54 6.06
C THR A 127 14.73 10.71 4.57
N TYR A 128 14.07 9.98 3.69
CA TYR A 128 14.34 9.95 2.26
C TYR A 128 13.30 10.71 1.42
N PHE A 129 12.08 10.89 1.94
CA PHE A 129 10.96 11.44 1.18
C PHE A 129 10.28 12.61 1.87
N LEU A 130 9.89 13.61 1.08
CA LEU A 130 9.08 14.74 1.53
C LEU A 130 7.62 14.29 1.79
N LYS A 131 6.94 15.01 2.67
CA LYS A 131 5.53 14.73 3.07
C LYS A 131 4.53 14.73 1.90
N ASN A 132 4.85 15.43 0.80
CA ASN A 132 4.00 15.45 -0.40
C ASN A 132 3.96 14.11 -1.15
N TYR A 133 4.87 13.20 -0.87
CA TYR A 133 4.89 11.84 -1.44
C TYR A 133 4.34 10.77 -0.48
N ILE A 134 4.16 11.09 0.80
CA ILE A 134 3.79 10.14 1.84
C ILE A 134 2.34 10.33 2.24
N VAL A 135 1.56 9.27 2.23
CA VAL A 135 0.23 9.17 2.84
C VAL A 135 0.35 8.37 4.12
N HIS A 136 0.52 9.08 5.22
CA HIS A 136 0.61 8.48 6.55
C HIS A 136 -0.78 7.99 6.98
N THR A 137 -0.95 6.68 7.03
CA THR A 137 -2.16 6.04 7.56
C THR A 137 -2.09 5.93 9.09
N ASN A 138 -3.01 5.23 9.68
CA ASN A 138 -3.06 5.00 11.11
C ASN A 138 -3.41 3.55 11.37
N TRP A 139 -2.62 2.86 12.18
CA TRP A 139 -2.83 1.47 12.58
C TRP A 139 -4.27 1.15 12.99
N THR A 140 -4.95 2.10 13.63
CA THR A 140 -6.32 1.90 14.12
C THR A 140 -7.35 1.88 12.98
N LYS A 141 -7.20 2.76 11.96
CA LYS A 141 -8.21 3.01 10.93
C LYS A 141 -7.83 2.50 9.54
N GLY A 142 -6.53 2.36 9.24
CA GLY A 142 -6.01 1.96 7.94
C GLY A 142 -6.24 2.98 6.83
N LEU A 143 -6.30 2.52 5.59
CA LEU A 143 -6.54 3.34 4.40
C LEU A 143 -8.00 3.77 4.33
N THR A 144 -8.30 4.92 4.92
CA THR A 144 -9.62 5.54 4.88
C THR A 144 -9.90 6.21 3.53
N TYR A 145 -11.15 6.58 3.26
CA TYR A 145 -11.53 7.39 2.09
C TYR A 145 -10.72 8.70 1.98
N PHE A 146 -10.54 9.42 3.09
CA PHE A 146 -9.77 10.66 3.09
C PHE A 146 -8.28 10.42 2.75
N LYS A 147 -7.70 9.32 3.23
CA LYS A 147 -6.33 8.94 2.90
C LYS A 147 -6.19 8.49 1.43
N ALA A 148 -7.18 7.81 0.91
CA ALA A 148 -7.20 7.47 -0.52
C ALA A 148 -7.33 8.72 -1.41
N LYS A 149 -8.18 9.68 -1.02
CA LYS A 149 -8.27 10.98 -1.69
C LYS A 149 -6.96 11.74 -1.63
N GLU A 150 -6.32 11.79 -0.46
CA GLU A 150 -4.99 12.38 -0.28
C GLU A 150 -3.95 11.77 -1.24
N ALA A 151 -3.94 10.43 -1.39
CA ALA A 151 -3.04 9.74 -2.32
C ALA A 151 -3.26 10.18 -3.78
N ILE A 152 -4.52 10.21 -4.20
CA ILE A 152 -4.91 10.65 -5.55
C ILE A 152 -4.47 12.09 -5.80
N ASP A 153 -4.77 13.00 -4.87
CA ASP A 153 -4.45 14.42 -4.99
C ASP A 153 -2.93 14.65 -5.07
N LYS A 154 -2.13 13.90 -4.30
CA LYS A 154 -0.67 13.97 -4.32
C LYS A 154 -0.10 13.51 -5.68
N MET A 155 -0.60 12.41 -6.24
CA MET A 155 -0.16 11.92 -7.54
C MET A 155 -0.52 12.88 -8.68
N TYR A 156 -1.70 13.51 -8.63
CA TYR A 156 -2.09 14.52 -9.65
C TYR A 156 -1.26 15.80 -9.57
N LYS A 157 -0.84 16.23 -8.37
CA LYS A 157 0.00 17.43 -8.22
C LYS A 157 1.38 17.24 -8.83
N GLN A 158 1.96 16.04 -8.77
CA GLN A 158 3.25 15.72 -9.38
C GLN A 158 3.25 15.85 -10.91
N LYS A 159 2.10 15.65 -11.56
CA LYS A 159 1.96 15.75 -13.03
C LYS A 159 1.76 17.18 -13.54
N ARG A 160 1.55 18.14 -12.64
CA ARG A 160 1.29 19.54 -12.99
C ARG A 160 2.50 20.43 -12.82
N ASN A 161 3.55 19.92 -12.21
CA ASN A 161 4.85 20.57 -12.02
C ASN A 161 5.88 20.05 -13.02
#